data_6b2aee0ede80a440d8e19db1db56e035
#
_entry.id   6b2aee0ede80a440d8e19db1db56e035
#
_cell.length_a   1.000
_cell.length_b   1.000
_cell.length_c   1.000
_cell.angle_alpha   90.00
_cell.angle_beta   90.00
_cell.angle_gamma   90.00
#
_symmetry.space_group_name_H-M   'P 1'
#
loop_
_entity.id
_entity.type
_entity.pdbx_description
1 polymer ?
#
loop_
_entity_poly.entity_id
_entity_poly.type
_entity_poly.pdbx_seq_one_letter_code
_entity_poly.pdbx_strand_id
1 'polypeptide(L)'
;MTTTSPRLVNWENGTDLVIELPLALDVATVWSKLVDAETARTWFASFTVDDDGDDADGASEETNPAITFDLGETQLHGEILSCEVEDHVLIELEDFGVLGIQLLALELTDGDATLLIFTQSAPDVESARLKAADFGPMWDTHLRLFARILGLDVVEAGEEELLALYADLELEDSEAENGASDASASEDGGANEE
;
A
#
# COMPACT_ATOMS: atom_id res chain seq x y z
N MET A 1 18.19 -0.35 -9.70
CA MET A 1 17.73 0.87 -8.96
C MET A 1 16.22 0.81 -8.87
N THR A 2 15.67 0.88 -7.68
CA THR A 2 14.23 0.92 -7.46
C THR A 2 13.76 2.36 -7.22
N THR A 3 12.52 2.66 -7.56
CA THR A 3 11.88 3.96 -7.35
C THR A 3 10.41 3.75 -6.99
N THR A 4 9.84 4.68 -6.28
CA THR A 4 8.41 4.74 -5.97
C THR A 4 7.61 5.26 -7.16
N SER A 5 6.36 4.82 -7.29
CA SER A 5 5.41 5.29 -8.30
C SER A 5 4.10 5.65 -7.59
N PRO A 6 3.90 6.93 -7.22
CA PRO A 6 2.67 7.37 -6.57
C PRO A 6 1.57 7.73 -7.58
N ARG A 7 0.32 7.46 -7.22
CA ARG A 7 -0.89 7.88 -7.94
C ARG A 7 -2.09 7.95 -7.00
N LEU A 8 -3.17 8.57 -7.45
CA LEU A 8 -4.48 8.49 -6.81
C LEU A 8 -5.36 7.53 -7.59
N VAL A 9 -6.00 6.61 -6.89
CA VAL A 9 -6.92 5.63 -7.50
C VAL A 9 -8.32 5.84 -6.94
N ASN A 10 -9.28 6.04 -7.83
CA ASN A 10 -10.67 6.26 -7.46
C ASN A 10 -11.44 4.94 -7.50
N TRP A 11 -12.12 4.62 -6.40
CA TRP A 11 -12.97 3.44 -6.23
C TRP A 11 -14.43 3.85 -6.03
N GLU A 12 -15.36 2.91 -6.05
CA GLU A 12 -16.77 3.19 -5.76
C GLU A 12 -17.01 3.82 -4.38
N ASN A 13 -16.16 3.50 -3.38
CA ASN A 13 -16.36 3.86 -1.99
C ASN A 13 -15.29 4.84 -1.44
N GLY A 14 -14.51 5.45 -2.30
CA GLY A 14 -13.45 6.38 -1.87
C GLY A 14 -12.33 6.52 -2.86
N THR A 15 -11.28 7.20 -2.45
CA THR A 15 -10.07 7.41 -3.26
C THR A 15 -8.85 7.11 -2.39
N ASP A 16 -7.92 6.33 -2.93
CA ASP A 16 -6.68 5.98 -2.24
C ASP A 16 -5.49 6.73 -2.85
N LEU A 17 -4.60 7.23 -1.98
CA LEU A 17 -3.21 7.43 -2.35
C LEU A 17 -2.56 6.04 -2.44
N VAL A 18 -2.02 5.71 -3.59
CA VAL A 18 -1.29 4.46 -3.85
C VAL A 18 0.16 4.79 -4.15
N ILE A 19 1.11 4.12 -3.48
CA ILE A 19 2.54 4.23 -3.75
C ILE A 19 3.06 2.81 -4.01
N GLU A 20 3.50 2.55 -5.23
CA GLU A 20 4.11 1.27 -5.61
C GLU A 20 5.63 1.34 -5.49
N LEU A 21 6.21 0.24 -4.98
CA LEU A 21 7.66 0.09 -4.82
C LEU A 21 8.08 -1.32 -5.23
N PRO A 22 8.71 -1.50 -6.40
CA PRO A 22 9.24 -2.79 -6.82
C PRO A 22 10.53 -3.11 -6.04
N LEU A 23 10.59 -4.31 -5.45
CA LEU A 23 11.70 -4.81 -4.64
C LEU A 23 12.24 -6.10 -5.29
N ALA A 24 13.54 -6.14 -5.60
CA ALA A 24 14.19 -7.32 -6.19
C ALA A 24 14.53 -8.37 -5.10
N LEU A 25 13.50 -8.81 -4.36
CA LEU A 25 13.54 -9.78 -3.26
C LEU A 25 12.22 -10.56 -3.26
N ASP A 26 12.25 -11.77 -2.75
CA ASP A 26 11.04 -12.59 -2.56
C ASP A 26 10.14 -12.02 -1.45
N VAL A 27 8.85 -12.37 -1.51
CA VAL A 27 7.82 -11.87 -0.58
C VAL A 27 8.13 -12.25 0.87
N ALA A 28 8.60 -13.47 1.12
CA ALA A 28 8.90 -13.94 2.48
C ALA A 28 10.01 -13.10 3.13
N THR A 29 11.05 -12.77 2.36
CA THR A 29 12.15 -11.89 2.81
C THR A 29 11.62 -10.48 3.11
N VAL A 30 10.82 -9.89 2.22
CA VAL A 30 10.23 -8.56 2.43
C VAL A 30 9.31 -8.56 3.65
N TRP A 31 8.40 -9.53 3.75
CA TRP A 31 7.47 -9.68 4.86
C TRP A 31 8.17 -9.78 6.20
N SER A 32 9.18 -10.66 6.30
CA SER A 32 9.93 -10.85 7.54
C SER A 32 10.56 -9.57 8.09
N LYS A 33 10.91 -8.62 7.21
CA LYS A 33 11.46 -7.31 7.59
C LYS A 33 10.39 -6.27 7.87
N LEU A 34 9.26 -6.37 7.19
CA LEU A 34 8.12 -5.47 7.38
C LEU A 34 7.52 -5.63 8.78
N VAL A 35 7.33 -6.88 9.24
CA VAL A 35 6.68 -7.21 10.51
C VAL A 35 7.65 -7.31 11.70
N ASP A 36 8.94 -7.10 11.50
CA ASP A 36 9.94 -7.09 12.57
C ASP A 36 10.07 -5.70 13.20
N ALA A 37 9.65 -5.56 14.46
CA ALA A 37 9.63 -4.28 15.18
C ALA A 37 11.03 -3.61 15.29
N GLU A 38 12.12 -4.38 15.37
CA GLU A 38 13.48 -3.85 15.40
C GLU A 38 13.87 -3.28 14.02
N THR A 39 13.48 -3.96 12.95
CA THR A 39 13.67 -3.45 11.59
C THR A 39 12.80 -2.22 11.35
N ALA A 40 11.52 -2.24 11.75
CA ALA A 40 10.59 -1.13 11.61
C ALA A 40 11.13 0.17 12.23
N ARG A 41 11.80 0.08 13.38
CA ARG A 41 12.45 1.23 14.02
C ARG A 41 13.47 1.94 13.14
N THR A 42 14.05 1.27 12.17
CA THR A 42 15.11 1.84 11.30
C THR A 42 14.59 2.60 10.10
N TRP A 43 13.33 2.39 9.71
CA TRP A 43 12.74 3.05 8.55
C TRP A 43 11.46 3.82 8.86
N PHE A 44 10.76 3.51 9.93
CA PHE A 44 9.58 4.21 10.41
C PHE A 44 9.60 4.35 11.93
N ALA A 45 9.06 3.39 12.68
CA ALA A 45 9.00 3.39 14.13
C ALA A 45 8.91 1.95 14.66
N SER A 46 9.45 1.68 15.85
CA SER A 46 9.17 0.43 16.53
C SER A 46 7.71 0.35 16.93
N PHE A 47 7.15 -0.85 16.96
CA PHE A 47 5.76 -1.05 17.32
C PHE A 47 5.59 -2.19 18.31
N THR A 48 4.47 -2.16 19.03
CA THR A 48 3.95 -3.25 19.85
C THR A 48 2.54 -3.57 19.40
N VAL A 49 2.19 -4.84 19.43
CA VAL A 49 0.82 -5.32 19.17
C VAL A 49 0.31 -5.94 20.46
N ASP A 50 -0.81 -5.42 20.94
CA ASP A 50 -1.52 -5.98 22.09
C ASP A 50 -2.61 -6.91 21.55
N ASP A 51 -2.38 -8.21 21.72
CA ASP A 51 -3.36 -9.23 21.39
C ASP A 51 -4.10 -9.59 22.70
N ASP A 52 -5.20 -8.89 22.99
CA ASP A 52 -6.04 -9.14 24.16
C ASP A 52 -6.83 -10.47 24.09
N GLY A 53 -6.33 -11.41 23.25
CA GLY A 53 -6.99 -12.67 22.88
C GLY A 53 -6.96 -13.80 23.89
N ASP A 54 -6.66 -13.61 25.18
CA ASP A 54 -6.61 -14.70 26.18
C ASP A 54 -7.45 -14.46 27.44
N ASP A 55 -8.57 -13.75 27.34
CA ASP A 55 -9.59 -13.77 28.38
C ASP A 55 -10.59 -14.90 28.12
N ALA A 56 -10.34 -16.04 28.78
CA ALA A 56 -11.12 -17.27 28.76
C ALA A 56 -12.49 -17.12 29.48
N ASP A 57 -13.28 -16.12 29.14
CA ASP A 57 -14.66 -16.01 29.62
C ASP A 57 -15.58 -15.45 28.52
N GLY A 58 -15.93 -16.31 27.64
CA GLY A 58 -17.16 -16.55 26.88
C GLY A 58 -18.07 -15.40 26.46
N ALA A 59 -17.60 -14.22 26.09
CA ALA A 59 -18.36 -13.19 25.36
C ALA A 59 -17.41 -12.13 24.78
N SER A 60 -16.50 -12.50 23.91
CA SER A 60 -15.66 -11.53 23.20
C SER A 60 -16.41 -11.04 21.96
N GLU A 61 -16.78 -9.77 21.95
CA GLU A 61 -16.86 -9.04 20.69
C GLU A 61 -15.47 -9.17 20.05
N GLU A 62 -15.40 -9.56 18.79
CA GLU A 62 -14.14 -9.64 18.03
C GLU A 62 -13.54 -8.23 17.95
N THR A 63 -12.71 -7.87 18.93
CA THR A 63 -11.94 -6.63 18.94
C THR A 63 -10.69 -6.84 18.10
N ASN A 64 -10.44 -5.91 17.19
CA ASN A 64 -9.19 -5.92 16.41
C ASN A 64 -7.99 -5.74 17.35
N PRO A 65 -6.85 -6.40 17.08
CA PRO A 65 -5.63 -6.20 17.85
C PRO A 65 -5.18 -4.75 17.82
N ALA A 66 -4.87 -4.18 18.99
CA ALA A 66 -4.32 -2.83 19.06
C ALA A 66 -2.85 -2.81 18.64
N ILE A 67 -2.44 -1.77 17.93
CA ILE A 67 -1.05 -1.52 17.55
C ILE A 67 -0.62 -0.14 18.02
N THR A 68 0.57 -0.05 18.62
CA THR A 68 1.15 1.21 19.07
C THR A 68 2.55 1.39 18.47
N PHE A 69 2.76 2.49 17.76
CA PHE A 69 4.08 2.88 17.26
C PHE A 69 4.74 3.89 18.20
N ASP A 70 6.01 3.67 18.49
CA ASP A 70 6.83 4.55 19.35
C ASP A 70 7.66 5.50 18.47
N LEU A 71 7.26 6.77 18.41
CA LEU A 71 7.96 7.84 17.69
C LEU A 71 8.99 8.57 18.58
N GLY A 72 9.24 8.07 19.77
CA GLY A 72 10.18 8.62 20.76
C GLY A 72 9.51 9.57 21.74
N GLU A 73 9.12 10.77 21.32
CA GLU A 73 8.44 11.75 22.22
C GLU A 73 6.91 11.58 22.23
N THR A 74 6.36 10.91 21.20
CA THR A 74 4.94 10.66 21.05
C THR A 74 4.69 9.20 20.66
N GLN A 75 3.47 8.73 20.88
CA GLN A 75 3.01 7.42 20.43
C GLN A 75 1.88 7.62 19.44
N LEU A 76 1.81 6.73 18.46
CA LEU A 76 0.75 6.68 17.48
C LEU A 76 -0.02 5.39 17.70
N HIS A 77 -1.31 5.50 17.99
CA HIS A 77 -2.18 4.37 18.29
C HIS A 77 -3.05 4.00 17.10
N GLY A 78 -3.38 2.73 17.01
CA GLY A 78 -4.27 2.22 15.98
C GLY A 78 -4.71 0.80 16.22
N GLU A 79 -5.40 0.24 15.23
CA GLU A 79 -5.93 -1.11 15.24
C GLU A 79 -5.54 -1.84 13.96
N ILE A 80 -5.27 -3.14 14.06
CA ILE A 80 -5.01 -4.00 12.90
C ILE A 80 -6.36 -4.50 12.38
N LEU A 81 -6.82 -3.94 11.27
CA LEU A 81 -8.09 -4.29 10.65
C LEU A 81 -8.02 -5.64 9.92
N SER A 82 -6.86 -5.95 9.33
CA SER A 82 -6.60 -7.22 8.63
C SER A 82 -5.09 -7.45 8.53
N CYS A 83 -4.68 -8.71 8.65
CA CYS A 83 -3.30 -9.11 8.45
C CYS A 83 -3.26 -10.56 7.95
N GLU A 84 -2.66 -10.78 6.78
CA GLU A 84 -2.39 -12.10 6.22
C GLU A 84 -0.89 -12.21 5.91
N VAL A 85 -0.30 -13.31 6.39
CA VAL A 85 1.16 -13.54 6.28
C VAL A 85 1.58 -13.58 4.81
N GLU A 86 2.63 -12.81 4.48
CA GLU A 86 3.19 -12.69 3.13
C GLU A 86 2.23 -12.11 2.07
N ASP A 87 1.09 -11.55 2.48
CA ASP A 87 0.12 -10.94 1.58
C ASP A 87 -0.12 -9.48 1.92
N HIS A 88 -0.73 -9.18 3.08
CA HIS A 88 -1.05 -7.80 3.42
C HIS A 88 -1.15 -7.52 4.92
N VAL A 89 -1.05 -6.25 5.25
CA VAL A 89 -1.48 -5.69 6.53
C VAL A 89 -2.30 -4.42 6.27
N LEU A 90 -3.43 -4.31 6.97
CA LEU A 90 -4.32 -3.15 6.94
C LEU A 90 -4.49 -2.65 8.38
N ILE A 91 -4.18 -1.39 8.62
CA ILE A 91 -4.26 -0.76 9.94
C ILE A 91 -5.05 0.54 9.85
N GLU A 92 -5.75 0.88 10.93
CA GLU A 92 -6.32 2.20 11.11
C GLU A 92 -5.51 2.94 12.17
N LEU A 93 -4.96 4.11 11.83
CA LEU A 93 -4.20 4.97 12.73
C LEU A 93 -4.98 6.27 12.98
N GLU A 94 -5.03 6.72 14.24
CA GLU A 94 -5.85 7.85 14.70
C GLU A 94 -5.75 9.10 13.82
N ASP A 95 -4.53 9.52 13.45
CA ASP A 95 -4.31 10.77 12.71
C ASP A 95 -4.25 10.58 11.18
N PHE A 96 -4.01 9.36 10.70
CA PHE A 96 -3.78 9.06 9.28
C PHE A 96 -4.95 8.36 8.60
N GLY A 97 -5.85 7.73 9.38
CA GLY A 97 -6.92 6.88 8.88
C GLY A 97 -6.41 5.50 8.46
N VAL A 98 -7.07 4.89 7.48
CA VAL A 98 -6.73 3.53 7.05
C VAL A 98 -5.53 3.54 6.14
N LEU A 99 -4.53 2.74 6.53
CA LEU A 99 -3.29 2.50 5.80
C LEU A 99 -3.19 1.01 5.46
N GLY A 100 -2.73 0.71 4.25
CA GLY A 100 -2.50 -0.66 3.81
C GLY A 100 -1.09 -0.85 3.25
N ILE A 101 -0.54 -2.04 3.44
CA ILE A 101 0.61 -2.54 2.69
C ILE A 101 0.23 -3.90 2.14
N GLN A 102 0.31 -4.06 0.83
CA GLN A 102 0.12 -5.32 0.14
C GLN A 102 1.41 -5.73 -0.56
N LEU A 103 1.70 -7.02 -0.57
CA LEU A 103 2.86 -7.61 -1.24
C LEU A 103 2.39 -8.52 -2.35
N LEU A 104 2.79 -8.23 -3.59
CA LEU A 104 2.51 -9.06 -4.75
C LEU A 104 3.81 -9.70 -5.25
N ALA A 105 3.82 -11.03 -5.34
CA ALA A 105 4.93 -11.75 -5.94
C ALA A 105 4.99 -11.47 -7.45
N LEU A 106 6.17 -11.11 -7.94
CA LEU A 106 6.45 -10.91 -9.35
C LEU A 106 7.46 -11.98 -9.81
N GLU A 107 7.06 -12.77 -10.79
CA GLU A 107 7.97 -13.71 -11.44
C GLU A 107 8.74 -12.98 -12.57
N LEU A 108 10.00 -12.70 -12.33
CA LEU A 108 10.88 -12.10 -13.34
C LEU A 108 11.83 -13.15 -13.95
N THR A 109 12.30 -12.89 -15.15
CA THR A 109 13.23 -13.79 -15.84
C THR A 109 14.56 -13.99 -15.09
N ASP A 110 14.94 -13.01 -14.27
CA ASP A 110 16.22 -12.96 -13.56
C ASP A 110 16.11 -13.23 -12.04
N GLY A 111 14.94 -13.67 -11.56
CA GLY A 111 14.72 -14.00 -10.15
C GLY A 111 13.36 -13.56 -9.61
N ASP A 112 13.16 -13.80 -8.32
CA ASP A 112 11.95 -13.40 -7.62
C ASP A 112 12.00 -11.91 -7.28
N ALA A 113 10.86 -11.25 -7.36
CA ALA A 113 10.67 -9.87 -6.95
C ALA A 113 9.32 -9.70 -6.26
N THR A 114 9.18 -8.62 -5.52
CA THR A 114 7.96 -8.24 -4.83
C THR A 114 7.55 -6.83 -5.26
N LEU A 115 6.29 -6.63 -5.61
CA LEU A 115 5.71 -5.31 -5.66
C LEU A 115 5.09 -5.01 -4.30
N LEU A 116 5.66 -4.05 -3.57
CA LEU A 116 5.06 -3.50 -2.38
C LEU A 116 4.11 -2.37 -2.80
N ILE A 117 2.85 -2.46 -2.38
CA ILE A 117 1.82 -1.47 -2.64
C ILE A 117 1.40 -0.87 -1.29
N PHE A 118 1.74 0.39 -1.07
CA PHE A 118 1.26 1.16 0.06
C PHE A 118 -0.01 1.92 -0.34
N THR A 119 -1.01 1.95 0.55
CA THR A 119 -2.25 2.69 0.36
C THR A 119 -2.57 3.56 1.57
N GLN A 120 -3.14 4.74 1.33
CA GLN A 120 -3.78 5.57 2.35
C GLN A 120 -5.15 5.99 1.83
N SER A 121 -6.20 5.56 2.54
CA SER A 121 -7.58 5.74 2.11
C SER A 121 -8.15 7.11 2.50
N ALA A 122 -9.00 7.65 1.64
CA ALA A 122 -9.78 8.86 1.87
C ALA A 122 -11.22 8.68 1.34
N PRO A 123 -12.20 9.41 1.90
CA PRO A 123 -13.60 9.26 1.51
C PRO A 123 -13.91 9.77 0.09
N ASP A 124 -13.09 10.66 -0.43
CA ASP A 124 -13.28 11.31 -1.73
C ASP A 124 -11.96 11.83 -2.32
N VAL A 125 -12.01 12.22 -3.60
CA VAL A 125 -10.84 12.70 -4.36
C VAL A 125 -10.20 13.96 -3.75
N GLU A 126 -11.00 14.89 -3.21
CA GLU A 126 -10.47 16.13 -2.63
C GLU A 126 -9.69 15.83 -1.35
N SER A 127 -10.27 15.01 -0.47
CA SER A 127 -9.61 14.53 0.75
C SER A 127 -8.35 13.73 0.45
N ALA A 128 -8.38 12.88 -0.60
CA ALA A 128 -7.21 12.11 -1.04
C ALA A 128 -6.08 13.02 -1.54
N ARG A 129 -6.39 14.06 -2.31
CA ARG A 129 -5.40 15.05 -2.77
C ARG A 129 -4.76 15.81 -1.61
N LEU A 130 -5.55 16.23 -0.61
CA LEU A 130 -5.04 16.90 0.58
C LEU A 130 -4.12 15.95 1.38
N LYS A 131 -4.56 14.71 1.65
CA LYS A 131 -3.73 13.72 2.34
C LYS A 131 -2.44 13.39 1.57
N ALA A 132 -2.52 13.28 0.25
CA ALA A 132 -1.36 13.02 -0.59
C ALA A 132 -0.34 14.17 -0.52
N ALA A 133 -0.79 15.42 -0.58
CA ALA A 133 0.09 16.58 -0.47
C ALA A 133 0.73 16.70 0.93
N ASP A 134 -0.04 16.40 1.99
CA ASP A 134 0.43 16.54 3.38
C ASP A 134 1.33 15.38 3.83
N PHE A 135 0.98 14.13 3.48
CA PHE A 135 1.62 12.93 4.02
C PHE A 135 2.37 12.11 2.96
N GLY A 136 2.05 12.27 1.68
CA GLY A 136 2.67 11.48 0.60
C GLY A 136 4.19 11.56 0.57
N PRO A 137 4.81 12.76 0.64
CA PRO A 137 6.28 12.90 0.69
C PRO A 137 6.93 12.15 1.86
N MET A 138 6.27 12.13 3.02
CA MET A 138 6.71 11.41 4.20
C MET A 138 6.66 9.90 3.97
N TRP A 139 5.53 9.36 3.48
CA TRP A 139 5.40 7.93 3.18
C TRP A 139 6.38 7.46 2.12
N ASP A 140 6.55 8.23 1.06
CA ASP A 140 7.53 7.94 0.00
C ASP A 140 8.95 7.86 0.57
N THR A 141 9.33 8.80 1.42
CA THR A 141 10.63 8.79 2.11
C THR A 141 10.82 7.54 2.96
N HIS A 142 9.81 7.14 3.74
CA HIS A 142 9.87 5.95 4.58
C HIS A 142 9.95 4.67 3.75
N LEU A 143 9.21 4.56 2.65
CA LEU A 143 9.27 3.42 1.74
C LEU A 143 10.66 3.30 1.07
N ARG A 144 11.28 4.42 0.67
CA ARG A 144 12.66 4.43 0.16
C ARG A 144 13.68 4.01 1.22
N LEU A 145 13.48 4.44 2.48
CA LEU A 145 14.31 3.98 3.61
C LEU A 145 14.14 2.48 3.82
N PHE A 146 12.93 1.94 3.74
CA PHE A 146 12.68 0.51 3.82
C PHE A 146 13.44 -0.26 2.73
N ALA A 147 13.36 0.16 1.47
CA ALA A 147 14.12 -0.48 0.40
C ALA A 147 15.64 -0.44 0.63
N ARG A 148 16.17 0.65 1.21
CA ARG A 148 17.60 0.76 1.56
C ARG A 148 18.03 -0.22 2.64
N ILE A 149 17.22 -0.40 3.70
CA ILE A 149 17.56 -1.39 4.74
C ILE A 149 17.51 -2.82 4.25
N LEU A 150 16.72 -3.08 3.19
CA LEU A 150 16.74 -4.34 2.45
C LEU A 150 17.99 -4.51 1.57
N GLY A 151 18.87 -3.52 1.52
CA GLY A 151 20.10 -3.55 0.73
C GLY A 151 19.91 -3.23 -0.74
N LEU A 152 18.78 -2.62 -1.12
CA LEU A 152 18.49 -2.27 -2.51
C LEU A 152 18.99 -0.88 -2.86
N ASP A 153 19.41 -0.71 -4.12
CA ASP A 153 19.74 0.60 -4.68
C ASP A 153 18.45 1.37 -4.98
N VAL A 154 18.29 2.52 -4.36
CA VAL A 154 17.10 3.38 -4.46
C VAL A 154 17.44 4.68 -5.18
N VAL A 155 16.58 5.10 -6.08
CA VAL A 155 16.68 6.43 -6.70
C VAL A 155 16.44 7.48 -5.62
N GLU A 156 17.37 8.43 -5.49
CA GLU A 156 17.22 9.55 -4.57
C GLU A 156 16.17 10.54 -5.07
N ALA A 157 15.39 11.08 -4.16
CA ALA A 157 14.46 12.18 -4.42
C ALA A 157 14.62 13.22 -3.32
N GLY A 158 14.77 14.48 -3.71
CA GLY A 158 14.84 15.59 -2.77
C GLY A 158 13.47 15.96 -2.22
N GLU A 159 13.45 16.62 -1.05
CA GLU A 159 12.21 17.07 -0.41
C GLU A 159 11.36 17.95 -1.35
N GLU A 160 11.97 18.93 -2.03
CA GLU A 160 11.27 19.81 -2.98
C GLU A 160 10.67 19.04 -4.16
N GLU A 161 11.37 17.99 -4.62
CA GLU A 161 10.91 17.13 -5.70
C GLU A 161 9.71 16.30 -5.29
N LEU A 162 9.74 15.70 -4.09
CA LEU A 162 8.61 14.95 -3.54
C LEU A 162 7.41 15.86 -3.27
N LEU A 163 7.61 17.03 -2.67
CA LEU A 163 6.53 18.00 -2.46
C LEU A 163 5.85 18.38 -3.77
N ALA A 164 6.61 18.64 -4.82
CA ALA A 164 6.07 18.97 -6.15
C ALA A 164 5.31 17.79 -6.77
N LEU A 165 5.85 16.57 -6.65
CA LEU A 165 5.25 15.34 -7.18
C LEU A 165 3.88 15.08 -6.53
N TYR A 166 3.81 15.14 -5.21
CA TYR A 166 2.58 14.82 -4.46
C TYR A 166 1.52 15.92 -4.50
N ALA A 167 1.90 17.16 -4.83
CA ALA A 167 0.95 18.25 -5.01
C ALA A 167 0.09 18.13 -6.28
N ASP A 168 0.54 17.38 -7.28
CA ASP A 168 -0.10 17.27 -8.61
C ASP A 168 -0.18 15.82 -9.12
N LEU A 169 -0.65 14.91 -8.25
CA LEU A 169 -0.80 13.50 -8.62
C LEU A 169 -1.94 13.30 -9.61
N GLU A 170 -1.70 12.44 -10.60
CA GLU A 170 -2.72 11.98 -11.53
C GLU A 170 -3.78 11.12 -10.82
N LEU A 171 -5.04 11.27 -11.25
CA LEU A 171 -6.16 10.47 -10.80
C LEU A 171 -6.42 9.37 -11.82
N GLU A 172 -6.39 8.12 -11.37
CA GLU A 172 -6.75 6.95 -12.18
C GLU A 172 -8.13 6.43 -11.73
N ASP A 173 -9.03 6.20 -12.69
CA ASP A 173 -10.31 5.54 -12.43
C ASP A 173 -10.13 4.02 -12.55
N SER A 174 -10.48 3.28 -11.51
CA SER A 174 -10.34 1.82 -11.46
C SER A 174 -11.21 1.05 -12.46
N GLU A 175 -12.16 1.71 -13.14
CA GLU A 175 -13.08 1.10 -14.10
C GLU A 175 -12.54 1.00 -15.54
N ALA A 176 -11.34 1.52 -15.84
CA ALA A 176 -10.84 1.61 -17.23
C ALA A 176 -10.31 0.29 -17.82
N GLU A 177 -10.15 -0.80 -17.07
CA GLU A 177 -9.56 -2.04 -17.59
C GLU A 177 -10.53 -3.13 -18.04
N ASN A 178 -11.86 -2.98 -17.86
CA ASN A 178 -12.84 -4.01 -18.25
C ASN A 178 -13.59 -3.76 -19.57
N GLY A 179 -13.19 -2.78 -20.38
CA GLY A 179 -13.93 -2.33 -21.57
C GLY A 179 -13.40 -2.74 -22.93
N ALA A 180 -12.36 -3.56 -23.05
CA ALA A 180 -11.73 -3.85 -24.34
C ALA A 180 -11.70 -5.35 -24.72
N SER A 181 -12.83 -6.06 -24.62
CA SER A 181 -12.94 -7.39 -25.22
C SER A 181 -14.37 -7.82 -25.45
N ASP A 182 -15.08 -7.18 -26.37
CA ASP A 182 -16.13 -7.85 -27.12
C ASP A 182 -16.64 -6.97 -28.31
N ALA A 183 -15.90 -6.99 -29.41
CA ALA A 183 -16.44 -6.53 -30.71
C ALA A 183 -15.70 -7.22 -31.85
N SER A 184 -15.90 -8.53 -32.04
CA SER A 184 -15.78 -9.13 -33.36
C SER A 184 -16.45 -10.51 -33.40
N ALA A 185 -17.71 -10.56 -33.74
CA ALA A 185 -18.31 -11.74 -34.35
C ALA A 185 -19.37 -11.30 -35.31
N SER A 186 -18.95 -11.23 -36.56
CA SER A 186 -19.52 -11.91 -37.73
C SER A 186 -20.88 -11.43 -38.24
N GLU A 187 -20.79 -10.54 -39.19
CA GLU A 187 -21.69 -10.60 -40.33
C GLU A 187 -21.13 -11.59 -41.34
N ASP A 188 -21.74 -12.72 -41.49
CA ASP A 188 -21.66 -13.49 -42.73
C ASP A 188 -23.07 -13.63 -43.32
N GLY A 189 -23.26 -12.87 -44.37
CA GLY A 189 -24.43 -12.91 -45.22
C GLY A 189 -24.38 -14.12 -46.13
N GLY A 190 -25.38 -14.95 -46.04
CA GLY A 190 -25.68 -16.00 -47.00
C GLY A 190 -26.91 -15.64 -47.79
N ALA A 191 -26.75 -14.96 -48.91
CA ALA A 191 -27.72 -14.98 -49.98
C ALA A 191 -27.71 -16.34 -50.67
N ASN A 192 -28.83 -16.95 -50.86
CA ASN A 192 -29.00 -17.84 -52.00
C ASN A 192 -30.39 -17.77 -52.55
N GLU A 193 -30.39 -17.57 -53.84
CA GLU A 193 -31.54 -17.56 -54.79
C GLU A 193 -32.06 -18.95 -55.03
N GLU A 194 -33.27 -18.96 -55.49
CA GLU A 194 -34.21 -19.80 -56.29
C GLU A 194 -35.30 -20.46 -55.49
#